data_8583295ef1120adc0c37e73ebad734e5
#
_entry.id   8583295ef1120adc0c37e73ebad734e5
#
_cell.length_a   1.000
_cell.length_b   1.000
_cell.length_c   1.000
_cell.angle_alpha   90.00
_cell.angle_beta   90.00
_cell.angle_gamma   90.00
#
_symmetry.space_group_name_H-M   'P 1'
#
loop_
_entity.id
_entity.type
_entity.pdbx_description
1 polymer ?
#
loop_
_entity_poly.entity_id
_entity_poly.type
_entity_poly.pdbx_seq_one_letter_code
_entity_poly.pdbx_strand_id
1 'polypeptide(L)'
;MLAALGFCTIGGFLLLTMTKRVSVLVALVLTPVIAAVIGGYGDDLGPMALDGLSKVAPTGIMIAFAVLYFSLMVDAGLFEPLIRGILRIARRDPLRITVGTAALTICVALDGDGASTFLITISAMLPVYQRLGMSRLVLAGVVALGAGVMNMVPWGGPTARAAAALKLDTSDVITPLLPALAAGIAWVLLAAYLIGRRERRRLGELDAPPAETAVVGDGPGTPRVATRAGTALTVFNLLLTVTLLICLVLEVMPLPVLFVLAFVIALLVNHPGWEEQQALLEKHGNSVVLVTTMIFAAGVFTGILTGTGMIEKMAQAMVEVIPDSLGGHLPVLVAVTSMPLSLVFTPDAYYFGILPVLAGTADSFGTDPAEVARAAVLGQMTTGFPLSPLTAATFILLGMSGVQLGEHQRFIFRWAFGTTLVMTAAALLTGALPL
;
A
#
# COMPACT_ATOMS: atom_id res chain seq x y z
N MET A 1 -13.92 -33.85 -2.13
CA MET A 1 -12.69 -33.95 -2.91
C MET A 1 -12.18 -32.58 -3.36
N LEU A 2 -12.98 -31.75 -4.06
CA LEU A 2 -12.57 -30.41 -4.54
C LEU A 2 -12.17 -29.45 -3.42
N ALA A 3 -12.90 -29.41 -2.29
CA ALA A 3 -12.51 -28.58 -1.13
C ALA A 3 -11.11 -28.96 -0.61
N ALA A 4 -10.85 -30.25 -0.43
CA ALA A 4 -9.53 -30.71 0.02
C ALA A 4 -8.43 -30.34 -0.98
N LEU A 5 -8.69 -30.46 -2.28
CA LEU A 5 -7.75 -30.07 -3.33
C LEU A 5 -7.49 -28.56 -3.31
N GLY A 6 -8.53 -27.73 -3.10
CA GLY A 6 -8.40 -26.30 -2.93
C GLY A 6 -7.56 -25.92 -1.71
N PHE A 7 -7.84 -26.51 -0.54
CA PHE A 7 -7.02 -26.29 0.66
C PHE A 7 -5.57 -26.76 0.48
N CYS A 8 -5.34 -27.88 -0.20
CA CYS A 8 -3.99 -28.34 -0.53
C CYS A 8 -3.28 -27.37 -1.49
N THR A 9 -4.00 -26.79 -2.45
CA THR A 9 -3.46 -25.77 -3.37
C THR A 9 -3.01 -24.53 -2.62
N ILE A 10 -3.88 -23.99 -1.77
CA ILE A 10 -3.55 -22.81 -0.94
C ILE A 10 -2.44 -23.17 0.05
N GLY A 11 -2.51 -24.31 0.73
CA GLY A 11 -1.47 -24.76 1.65
C GLY A 11 -0.12 -24.95 0.95
N GLY A 12 -0.11 -25.52 -0.26
CA GLY A 12 1.08 -25.65 -1.09
C GLY A 12 1.65 -24.30 -1.53
N PHE A 13 0.79 -23.38 -1.96
CA PHE A 13 1.17 -22.00 -2.27
C PHE A 13 1.81 -21.29 -1.05
N LEU A 14 1.15 -21.35 0.11
CA LEU A 14 1.67 -20.77 1.35
C LEU A 14 3.01 -21.40 1.76
N LEU A 15 3.13 -22.72 1.71
CA LEU A 15 4.35 -23.44 2.05
C LEU A 15 5.51 -23.03 1.14
N LEU A 16 5.30 -23.03 -0.17
CA LEU A 16 6.33 -22.68 -1.15
C LEU A 16 6.80 -21.22 -1.01
N THR A 17 5.87 -20.30 -0.78
CA THR A 17 6.17 -18.87 -0.65
C THR A 17 6.83 -18.56 0.70
N MET A 18 6.33 -19.09 1.81
CA MET A 18 6.88 -18.84 3.14
C MET A 18 8.25 -19.51 3.33
N THR A 19 8.48 -20.68 2.73
CA THR A 19 9.80 -21.35 2.75
C THR A 19 10.79 -20.73 1.74
N LYS A 20 10.35 -19.74 0.92
CA LYS A 20 11.16 -19.08 -0.10
C LYS A 20 11.80 -20.05 -1.12
N ARG A 21 11.18 -21.22 -1.35
CA ARG A 21 11.71 -22.22 -2.28
C ARG A 21 11.54 -21.83 -3.75
N VAL A 22 10.47 -21.06 -4.05
CA VAL A 22 10.20 -20.50 -5.36
C VAL A 22 9.73 -19.06 -5.21
N SER A 23 9.79 -18.28 -6.29
CA SER A 23 9.21 -16.93 -6.28
C SER A 23 7.69 -17.01 -6.14
N VAL A 24 7.09 -15.97 -5.55
CA VAL A 24 5.63 -15.85 -5.40
C VAL A 24 4.94 -15.96 -6.76
N LEU A 25 5.51 -15.35 -7.80
CA LEU A 25 5.02 -15.41 -9.18
C LEU A 25 4.91 -16.87 -9.67
N VAL A 26 5.97 -17.66 -9.49
CA VAL A 26 5.98 -19.09 -9.89
C VAL A 26 4.95 -19.88 -9.08
N ALA A 27 4.87 -19.65 -7.77
CA ALA A 27 3.91 -20.33 -6.92
C ALA A 27 2.46 -20.03 -7.31
N LEU A 28 2.12 -18.77 -7.64
CA LEU A 28 0.78 -18.34 -8.08
C LEU A 28 0.32 -19.04 -9.37
N VAL A 29 1.23 -19.37 -10.26
CA VAL A 29 0.89 -20.06 -11.51
C VAL A 29 0.94 -21.57 -11.35
N LEU A 30 2.00 -22.08 -10.73
CA LEU A 30 2.28 -23.52 -10.69
C LEU A 30 1.29 -24.30 -9.81
N THR A 31 0.93 -23.75 -8.64
CA THR A 31 0.09 -24.50 -7.67
C THR A 31 -1.34 -24.74 -8.19
N PRO A 32 -2.07 -23.75 -8.74
CA PRO A 32 -3.42 -23.99 -9.25
C PRO A 32 -3.40 -24.84 -10.54
N VAL A 33 -2.36 -24.71 -11.38
CA VAL A 33 -2.22 -25.54 -12.59
C VAL A 33 -2.07 -27.01 -12.22
N ILE A 34 -1.19 -27.34 -11.28
CA ILE A 34 -1.01 -28.71 -10.79
C ILE A 34 -2.34 -29.24 -10.20
N ALA A 35 -2.99 -28.43 -9.37
CA ALA A 35 -4.26 -28.83 -8.76
C ALA A 35 -5.37 -29.06 -9.79
N ALA A 36 -5.48 -28.19 -10.78
CA ALA A 36 -6.48 -28.36 -11.84
C ALA A 36 -6.24 -29.62 -12.68
N VAL A 37 -4.97 -29.92 -13.01
CA VAL A 37 -4.63 -31.16 -13.73
C VAL A 37 -4.97 -32.38 -12.87
N ILE A 38 -4.64 -32.39 -11.58
CA ILE A 38 -5.00 -33.50 -10.65
C ILE A 38 -6.52 -33.60 -10.51
N GLY A 39 -7.23 -32.49 -10.53
CA GLY A 39 -8.70 -32.41 -10.45
C GLY A 39 -9.43 -32.84 -11.73
N GLY A 40 -8.70 -33.09 -12.84
CA GLY A 40 -9.29 -33.47 -14.13
C GLY A 40 -9.75 -32.28 -15.00
N TYR A 41 -9.30 -31.05 -14.70
CA TYR A 41 -9.65 -29.81 -15.44
C TYR A 41 -8.56 -29.38 -16.44
N GLY A 42 -7.73 -30.30 -16.92
CA GLY A 42 -6.59 -29.98 -17.81
C GLY A 42 -7.02 -29.25 -19.09
N ASP A 43 -8.12 -29.67 -19.69
CA ASP A 43 -8.64 -29.13 -20.97
C ASP A 43 -9.21 -27.71 -20.81
N ASP A 44 -9.70 -27.35 -19.61
CA ASP A 44 -10.31 -26.04 -19.31
C ASP A 44 -9.31 -25.03 -18.73
N LEU A 45 -8.05 -25.41 -18.54
CA LEU A 45 -7.02 -24.54 -17.96
C LEU A 45 -6.85 -23.19 -18.70
N GLY A 46 -6.79 -23.24 -20.03
CA GLY A 46 -6.61 -22.06 -20.87
C GLY A 46 -7.75 -21.04 -20.69
N PRO A 47 -9.01 -21.45 -20.91
CA PRO A 47 -10.17 -20.58 -20.69
C PRO A 47 -10.25 -19.99 -19.26
N MET A 48 -10.05 -20.82 -18.23
CA MET A 48 -10.08 -20.36 -16.83
C MET A 48 -8.97 -19.34 -16.50
N ALA A 49 -7.75 -19.60 -16.98
CA ALA A 49 -6.64 -18.66 -16.79
C ALA A 49 -6.88 -17.33 -17.53
N LEU A 50 -7.42 -17.40 -18.77
CA LEU A 50 -7.70 -16.21 -19.56
C LEU A 50 -8.84 -15.37 -18.95
N ASP A 51 -9.88 -15.99 -18.41
CA ASP A 51 -10.93 -15.28 -17.66
C ASP A 51 -10.36 -14.53 -16.48
N GLY A 52 -9.48 -15.18 -15.70
CA GLY A 52 -8.81 -14.53 -14.58
C GLY A 52 -7.92 -13.37 -15.01
N LEU A 53 -7.12 -13.53 -16.07
CA LEU A 53 -6.28 -12.46 -16.64
C LEU A 53 -7.12 -11.26 -17.11
N SER A 54 -8.22 -11.52 -17.80
CA SER A 54 -9.11 -10.48 -18.33
C SER A 54 -9.73 -9.64 -17.20
N LYS A 55 -10.10 -10.26 -16.09
CA LYS A 55 -10.69 -9.59 -14.93
C LYS A 55 -9.71 -8.71 -14.16
N VAL A 56 -8.44 -9.09 -14.09
CA VAL A 56 -7.42 -8.29 -13.38
C VAL A 56 -6.70 -7.28 -14.29
N ALA A 57 -6.93 -7.32 -15.60
CA ALA A 57 -6.26 -6.45 -16.56
C ALA A 57 -6.45 -4.94 -16.26
N PRO A 58 -7.67 -4.45 -15.92
CA PRO A 58 -7.84 -3.05 -15.56
C PRO A 58 -6.97 -2.63 -14.35
N THR A 59 -6.92 -3.46 -13.31
CA THR A 59 -6.07 -3.22 -12.14
C THR A 59 -4.58 -3.20 -12.50
N GLY A 60 -4.12 -4.14 -13.35
CA GLY A 60 -2.75 -4.18 -13.83
C GLY A 60 -2.36 -2.93 -14.60
N ILE A 61 -3.22 -2.46 -15.51
CA ILE A 61 -3.02 -1.23 -16.29
C ILE A 61 -2.96 -0.01 -15.35
N MET A 62 -3.92 0.10 -14.42
CA MET A 62 -3.96 1.20 -13.47
C MET A 62 -2.66 1.31 -12.67
N ILE A 63 -2.17 0.20 -12.12
CA ILE A 63 -0.95 0.19 -11.32
C ILE A 63 0.27 0.55 -12.17
N ALA A 64 0.37 0.00 -13.39
CA ALA A 64 1.48 0.31 -14.29
C ALA A 64 1.62 1.83 -14.51
N PHE A 65 0.53 2.48 -14.87
CA PHE A 65 0.52 3.90 -15.15
C PHE A 65 0.56 4.77 -13.89
N ALA A 66 0.01 4.31 -12.77
CA ALA A 66 0.16 4.99 -11.48
C ALA A 66 1.63 5.02 -11.03
N VAL A 67 2.32 3.89 -11.10
CA VAL A 67 3.76 3.79 -10.77
C VAL A 67 4.57 4.72 -11.67
N LEU A 68 4.34 4.72 -12.98
CA LEU A 68 5.03 5.61 -13.92
C LEU A 68 4.74 7.09 -13.62
N TYR A 69 3.48 7.44 -13.39
CA TYR A 69 3.05 8.80 -13.08
C TYR A 69 3.73 9.36 -11.83
N PHE A 70 3.61 8.64 -10.72
CA PHE A 70 4.19 9.11 -9.47
C PHE A 70 5.71 9.07 -9.47
N SER A 71 6.35 8.09 -10.13
CA SER A 71 7.80 8.08 -10.32
C SER A 71 8.29 9.30 -11.09
N LEU A 72 7.58 9.70 -12.15
CA LEU A 72 7.85 10.93 -12.89
C LEU A 72 7.68 12.17 -11.98
N MET A 73 6.61 12.23 -11.18
CA MET A 73 6.36 13.35 -10.26
C MET A 73 7.43 13.47 -9.18
N VAL A 74 7.93 12.34 -8.67
CA VAL A 74 9.07 12.30 -7.74
C VAL A 74 10.34 12.83 -8.42
N ASP A 75 10.65 12.35 -9.62
CA ASP A 75 11.81 12.80 -10.41
C ASP A 75 11.73 14.30 -10.76
N ALA A 76 10.53 14.81 -11.02
CA ALA A 76 10.27 16.22 -11.28
C ALA A 76 10.34 17.11 -10.02
N GLY A 77 10.54 16.53 -8.83
CA GLY A 77 10.68 17.26 -7.57
C GLY A 77 9.37 17.82 -7.01
N LEU A 78 8.23 17.16 -7.28
CA LEU A 78 6.90 17.58 -6.82
C LEU A 78 6.85 17.84 -5.30
N PHE A 79 7.57 17.05 -4.51
CA PHE A 79 7.54 17.11 -3.04
C PHE A 79 8.57 18.08 -2.43
N GLU A 80 9.50 18.63 -3.22
CA GLU A 80 10.53 19.56 -2.72
C GLU A 80 9.97 20.84 -2.06
N PRO A 81 8.93 21.51 -2.61
CA PRO A 81 8.36 22.68 -1.96
C PRO A 81 7.74 22.35 -0.59
N LEU A 82 7.13 21.17 -0.47
CA LEU A 82 6.54 20.68 0.77
C LEU A 82 7.63 20.41 1.81
N ILE A 83 8.71 19.72 1.43
CA ILE A 83 9.86 19.45 2.31
C ILE A 83 10.43 20.78 2.84
N ARG A 84 10.69 21.74 1.94
CA ARG A 84 11.20 23.06 2.31
C ARG A 84 10.24 23.84 3.20
N GLY A 85 8.94 23.76 2.94
CA GLY A 85 7.88 24.39 3.75
C GLY A 85 7.86 23.84 5.18
N ILE A 86 7.87 22.51 5.31
CA ILE A 86 7.87 21.82 6.61
C ILE A 86 9.13 22.19 7.41
N LEU A 87 10.30 22.13 6.79
CA LEU A 87 11.56 22.49 7.46
C LEU A 87 11.59 23.95 7.92
N ARG A 88 10.97 24.87 7.15
CA ARG A 88 10.87 26.28 7.52
C ARG A 88 9.91 26.51 8.71
N ILE A 89 8.77 25.83 8.73
CA ILE A 89 7.73 25.96 9.78
C ILE A 89 8.15 25.27 11.08
N ALA A 90 8.91 24.20 10.98
CA ALA A 90 9.27 23.35 12.10
C ALA A 90 10.18 24.02 13.14
N ARG A 91 10.95 25.06 12.78
CA ARG A 91 11.72 25.96 13.66
C ARG A 91 12.34 25.32 14.90
N ARG A 92 12.92 24.13 14.86
CA ARG A 92 13.55 23.45 16.02
C ARG A 92 12.57 22.93 17.11
N ASP A 93 11.28 22.97 16.90
CA ASP A 93 10.31 22.37 17.81
C ASP A 93 10.13 20.87 17.49
N PRO A 94 10.54 19.92 18.37
CA PRO A 94 10.42 18.50 18.15
C PRO A 94 8.98 18.06 17.81
N LEU A 95 7.98 18.73 18.40
CA LEU A 95 6.58 18.43 18.12
C LEU A 95 6.22 18.79 16.67
N ARG A 96 6.59 20.00 16.21
CA ARG A 96 6.31 20.45 14.84
C ARG A 96 7.05 19.61 13.81
N ILE A 97 8.29 19.20 14.13
CA ILE A 97 9.07 18.32 13.27
C ILE A 97 8.39 16.96 13.14
N THR A 98 7.93 16.38 14.26
CA THR A 98 7.29 15.05 14.25
C THR A 98 5.98 15.08 13.47
N VAL A 99 5.12 16.08 13.68
CA VAL A 99 3.87 16.26 12.92
C VAL A 99 4.17 16.57 11.44
N GLY A 100 5.17 17.42 11.18
CA GLY A 100 5.63 17.72 9.81
C GLY A 100 6.15 16.48 9.09
N THR A 101 6.87 15.58 9.79
CA THR A 101 7.32 14.30 9.24
C THR A 101 6.13 13.42 8.85
N ALA A 102 5.09 13.33 9.70
CA ALA A 102 3.88 12.59 9.37
C ALA A 102 3.19 13.17 8.13
N ALA A 103 2.99 14.49 8.09
CA ALA A 103 2.37 15.17 6.97
C ALA A 103 3.17 14.99 5.66
N LEU A 104 4.50 15.12 5.72
CA LEU A 104 5.38 14.84 4.58
C LEU A 104 5.22 13.41 4.09
N THR A 105 5.27 12.45 5.02
CA THR A 105 5.14 11.03 4.65
C THR A 105 3.81 10.73 4.00
N ILE A 106 2.70 11.27 4.53
CA ILE A 106 1.35 11.12 3.96
C ILE A 106 1.30 11.65 2.52
N CYS A 107 1.91 12.81 2.27
CA CYS A 107 1.93 13.39 0.92
C CYS A 107 2.84 12.62 -0.04
N VAL A 108 4.04 12.19 0.41
CA VAL A 108 4.96 11.41 -0.44
C VAL A 108 4.40 10.04 -0.74
N ALA A 109 3.75 9.39 0.23
CA ALA A 109 3.15 8.07 0.10
C ALA A 109 1.95 7.98 -0.86
N LEU A 110 1.54 9.10 -1.44
CA LEU A 110 0.60 9.12 -2.57
C LEU A 110 1.11 8.33 -3.78
N ASP A 111 2.42 8.10 -3.89
CA ASP A 111 2.98 7.25 -4.95
C ASP A 111 2.58 5.77 -4.85
N GLY A 112 2.08 5.34 -3.68
CA GLY A 112 1.68 3.95 -3.43
C GLY A 112 2.85 2.98 -3.27
N ASP A 113 4.11 3.47 -3.27
CA ASP A 113 5.32 2.68 -3.04
C ASP A 113 5.97 3.01 -1.70
N GLY A 114 5.95 2.04 -0.79
CA GLY A 114 6.54 2.23 0.52
C GLY A 114 8.07 2.40 0.51
N ALA A 115 8.77 1.84 -0.47
CA ALA A 115 10.22 1.93 -0.54
C ALA A 115 10.68 3.34 -0.91
N SER A 116 10.12 3.93 -1.97
CA SER A 116 10.40 5.32 -2.39
C SER A 116 9.98 6.32 -1.32
N THR A 117 8.81 6.12 -0.70
CA THR A 117 8.35 6.94 0.44
C THR A 117 9.40 6.96 1.56
N PHE A 118 9.93 5.81 1.95
CA PHE A 118 10.95 5.73 3.01
C PHE A 118 12.25 6.39 2.60
N LEU A 119 12.73 6.15 1.37
CA LEU A 119 13.92 6.77 0.83
C LEU A 119 13.83 8.30 0.88
N ILE A 120 12.77 8.87 0.37
CA ILE A 120 12.59 10.33 0.30
C ILE A 120 12.44 10.92 1.70
N THR A 121 11.51 10.39 2.49
CA THR A 121 11.15 11.01 3.78
C THR A 121 12.29 10.87 4.81
N ILE A 122 12.94 9.69 4.90
CA ILE A 122 14.02 9.49 5.87
C ILE A 122 15.24 10.29 5.45
N SER A 123 15.63 10.30 4.17
CA SER A 123 16.76 11.10 3.69
C SER A 123 16.58 12.58 3.98
N ALA A 124 15.37 13.10 3.84
CA ALA A 124 15.06 14.50 4.14
C ALA A 124 15.07 14.82 5.64
N MET A 125 14.53 13.91 6.47
CA MET A 125 14.26 14.21 7.88
C MET A 125 15.33 13.70 8.86
N LEU A 126 16.06 12.64 8.52
CA LEU A 126 17.09 12.06 9.41
C LEU A 126 18.17 13.06 9.84
N PRO A 127 18.74 13.90 8.96
CA PRO A 127 19.70 14.93 9.38
C PRO A 127 19.12 15.91 10.39
N VAL A 128 17.82 16.25 10.25
CA VAL A 128 17.12 17.17 11.17
C VAL A 128 16.97 16.53 12.55
N TYR A 129 16.52 15.25 12.59
CA TYR A 129 16.41 14.51 13.84
C TYR A 129 17.75 14.35 14.56
N GLN A 130 18.82 14.05 13.81
CA GLN A 130 20.16 13.91 14.38
C GLN A 130 20.69 15.23 14.97
N ARG A 131 20.54 16.35 14.25
CA ARG A 131 20.98 17.69 14.73
C ARG A 131 20.27 18.12 15.99
N LEU A 132 19.02 17.75 16.17
CA LEU A 132 18.19 18.13 17.31
C LEU A 132 18.21 17.07 18.42
N GLY A 133 19.01 16.00 18.31
CA GLY A 133 19.04 14.92 19.28
C GLY A 133 17.72 14.15 19.43
N MET A 134 16.84 14.24 18.41
CA MET A 134 15.58 13.51 18.39
C MET A 134 15.81 12.02 18.14
N SER A 135 14.91 11.19 18.68
CA SER A 135 15.01 9.74 18.56
C SER A 135 14.76 9.28 17.11
N ARG A 136 15.69 8.48 16.57
CA ARG A 136 15.51 7.82 15.27
C ARG A 136 14.32 6.85 15.27
N LEU A 137 13.98 6.28 16.42
CA LEU A 137 12.83 5.42 16.60
C LEU A 137 11.51 6.20 16.39
N VAL A 138 11.48 7.47 16.83
CA VAL A 138 10.35 8.37 16.57
C VAL A 138 10.22 8.66 15.06
N LEU A 139 11.36 8.94 14.39
CA LEU A 139 11.36 9.13 12.93
C LEU A 139 10.81 7.90 12.22
N ALA A 140 11.41 6.73 12.44
CA ALA A 140 10.99 5.48 11.80
C ALA A 140 9.52 5.16 12.06
N GLY A 141 9.06 5.34 13.31
CA GLY A 141 7.68 5.06 13.70
C GLY A 141 6.67 5.98 13.02
N VAL A 142 6.95 7.27 12.98
CA VAL A 142 6.03 8.24 12.35
C VAL A 142 5.98 8.08 10.84
N VAL A 143 7.12 7.81 10.20
CA VAL A 143 7.19 7.49 8.77
C VAL A 143 6.43 6.19 8.47
N ALA A 144 6.58 5.17 9.32
CA ALA A 144 5.83 3.92 9.20
C ALA A 144 4.29 4.14 9.24
N LEU A 145 3.82 4.95 10.19
CA LEU A 145 2.39 5.24 10.31
C LEU A 145 1.83 6.01 9.10
N GLY A 146 2.55 7.04 8.65
CA GLY A 146 2.14 7.84 7.49
C GLY A 146 2.09 7.03 6.20
N ALA A 147 3.15 6.28 5.91
CA ALA A 147 3.20 5.40 4.74
C ALA A 147 2.16 4.26 4.84
N GLY A 148 1.99 3.70 6.04
CA GLY A 148 1.04 2.63 6.28
C GLY A 148 -0.39 3.02 5.94
N VAL A 149 -0.88 4.12 6.48
CA VAL A 149 -2.27 4.57 6.23
C VAL A 149 -2.50 4.92 4.76
N MET A 150 -1.50 5.52 4.11
CA MET A 150 -1.61 5.91 2.69
C MET A 150 -1.47 4.75 1.71
N ASN A 151 -0.94 3.59 2.14
CA ASN A 151 -0.84 2.43 1.26
C ASN A 151 -2.22 1.88 0.83
N MET A 152 -3.30 2.35 1.45
CA MET A 152 -4.69 2.00 1.14
C MET A 152 -5.26 2.73 -0.10
N VAL A 153 -4.50 3.63 -0.76
CA VAL A 153 -4.98 4.32 -1.98
C VAL A 153 -5.40 3.34 -3.08
N PRO A 154 -6.24 3.74 -4.05
CA PRO A 154 -6.78 2.81 -5.08
C PRO A 154 -5.70 2.05 -5.84
N TRP A 155 -4.57 2.68 -6.13
CA TRP A 155 -3.39 2.10 -6.79
C TRP A 155 -2.38 1.52 -5.81
N GLY A 156 -2.66 1.58 -4.52
CA GLY A 156 -1.80 1.00 -3.48
C GLY A 156 -1.78 -0.53 -3.53
N GLY A 157 -0.67 -1.08 -3.05
CA GLY A 157 -0.44 -2.52 -3.08
C GLY A 157 -1.54 -3.39 -2.46
N PRO A 158 -2.10 -3.06 -1.29
CA PRO A 158 -3.18 -3.84 -0.66
C PRO A 158 -4.47 -3.80 -1.47
N THR A 159 -4.92 -2.61 -1.88
CA THR A 159 -6.16 -2.43 -2.64
C THR A 159 -6.14 -3.19 -3.96
N ALA A 160 -5.03 -3.07 -4.68
CA ALA A 160 -4.85 -3.76 -5.95
C ALA A 160 -4.84 -5.30 -5.79
N ARG A 161 -4.20 -5.82 -4.74
CA ARG A 161 -4.18 -7.26 -4.45
C ARG A 161 -5.55 -7.78 -4.05
N ALA A 162 -6.27 -7.06 -3.19
CA ALA A 162 -7.63 -7.42 -2.79
C ALA A 162 -8.57 -7.45 -4.01
N ALA A 163 -8.53 -6.41 -4.84
CA ALA A 163 -9.32 -6.33 -6.08
C ALA A 163 -8.97 -7.47 -7.04
N ALA A 164 -7.69 -7.74 -7.28
CA ALA A 164 -7.24 -8.83 -8.15
C ALA A 164 -7.62 -10.21 -7.60
N ALA A 165 -7.51 -10.42 -6.29
CA ALA A 165 -7.81 -11.70 -5.66
C ALA A 165 -9.30 -12.06 -5.72
N LEU A 166 -10.18 -11.05 -5.63
CA LEU A 166 -11.64 -11.25 -5.64
C LEU A 166 -12.30 -10.85 -6.95
N LYS A 167 -11.52 -10.43 -7.97
CA LYS A 167 -11.98 -10.01 -9.29
C LYS A 167 -12.96 -8.82 -9.21
N LEU A 168 -12.65 -7.87 -8.32
CA LEU A 168 -13.42 -6.64 -8.08
C LEU A 168 -12.74 -5.45 -8.76
N ASP A 169 -13.48 -4.38 -8.99
CA ASP A 169 -12.89 -3.09 -9.30
C ASP A 169 -12.27 -2.46 -8.06
N THR A 170 -11.15 -1.77 -8.22
CA THR A 170 -10.48 -1.09 -7.10
C THR A 170 -11.34 0.02 -6.49
N SER A 171 -12.23 0.63 -7.29
CA SER A 171 -13.23 1.60 -6.82
C SER A 171 -14.23 0.98 -5.83
N ASP A 172 -14.70 -0.24 -6.09
CA ASP A 172 -15.64 -0.94 -5.19
C ASP A 172 -15.04 -1.20 -3.80
N VAL A 173 -13.71 -1.34 -3.75
CA VAL A 173 -12.98 -1.55 -2.51
C VAL A 173 -12.74 -0.22 -1.79
N ILE A 174 -12.23 0.81 -2.50
CA ILE A 174 -11.70 2.00 -1.83
C ILE A 174 -12.71 3.14 -1.67
N THR A 175 -13.64 3.34 -2.60
CA THR A 175 -14.58 4.46 -2.53
C THR A 175 -15.39 4.47 -1.23
N PRO A 176 -15.96 3.34 -0.76
CA PRO A 176 -16.64 3.30 0.53
C PRO A 176 -15.71 3.50 1.73
N LEU A 177 -14.39 3.24 1.56
CA LEU A 177 -13.38 3.39 2.62
C LEU A 177 -12.76 4.79 2.72
N LEU A 178 -13.12 5.74 1.83
CA LEU A 178 -12.58 7.11 1.89
C LEU A 178 -12.79 7.79 3.26
N PRO A 179 -13.94 7.66 3.93
CA PRO A 179 -14.11 8.18 5.29
C PRO A 179 -13.19 7.49 6.31
N ALA A 180 -12.97 6.18 6.17
CA ALA A 180 -12.06 5.43 7.03
C ALA A 180 -10.60 5.86 6.79
N LEU A 181 -10.20 6.11 5.56
CA LEU A 181 -8.90 6.67 5.20
C LEU A 181 -8.70 8.04 5.85
N ALA A 182 -9.69 8.93 5.75
CA ALA A 182 -9.64 10.25 6.39
C ALA A 182 -9.50 10.14 7.92
N ALA A 183 -10.25 9.24 8.56
CA ALA A 183 -10.13 8.96 9.99
C ALA A 183 -8.75 8.39 10.36
N GLY A 184 -8.18 7.51 9.54
CA GLY A 184 -6.83 6.97 9.69
C GLY A 184 -5.76 8.06 9.60
N ILE A 185 -5.85 8.96 8.61
CA ILE A 185 -4.96 10.12 8.47
C ILE A 185 -5.05 11.02 9.71
N ALA A 186 -6.25 11.35 10.16
CA ALA A 186 -6.46 12.16 11.36
C ALA A 186 -5.84 11.50 12.60
N TRP A 187 -6.01 10.19 12.74
CA TRP A 187 -5.39 9.42 13.83
C TRP A 187 -3.87 9.41 13.74
N VAL A 188 -3.28 9.23 12.55
CA VAL A 188 -1.82 9.27 12.36
C VAL A 188 -1.25 10.63 12.73
N LEU A 189 -1.91 11.73 12.35
CA LEU A 189 -1.50 13.08 12.73
C LEU A 189 -1.63 13.30 14.25
N LEU A 190 -2.68 12.78 14.89
CA LEU A 190 -2.84 12.79 16.34
C LEU A 190 -1.75 11.96 17.03
N ALA A 191 -1.44 10.76 16.52
CA ALA A 191 -0.36 9.92 17.03
C ALA A 191 0.99 10.64 16.93
N ALA A 192 1.28 11.25 15.78
CA ALA A 192 2.49 12.06 15.58
C ALA A 192 2.55 13.24 16.55
N TYR A 193 1.43 13.92 16.80
CA TYR A 193 1.34 14.97 17.79
C TYR A 193 1.65 14.46 19.22
N LEU A 194 1.05 13.35 19.63
CA LEU A 194 1.27 12.78 20.96
C LEU A 194 2.70 12.26 21.14
N ILE A 195 3.26 11.62 20.11
CA ILE A 195 4.66 11.18 20.09
C ILE A 195 5.59 12.39 20.13
N GLY A 196 5.35 13.41 19.31
CA GLY A 196 6.11 14.65 19.27
C GLY A 196 6.05 15.44 20.57
N ARG A 197 4.89 15.45 21.25
CA ARG A 197 4.74 16.07 22.58
C ARG A 197 5.60 15.35 23.65
N ARG A 198 5.71 14.02 23.58
CA ARG A 198 6.58 13.23 24.47
C ARG A 198 8.05 13.54 24.16
N GLU A 199 8.40 13.59 22.88
CA GLU A 199 9.78 13.89 22.45
C GLU A 199 10.20 15.30 22.86
N ARG A 200 9.33 16.29 22.71
CA ARG A 200 9.55 17.67 23.18
C ARG A 200 9.75 17.74 24.72
N ARG A 201 9.00 16.92 25.49
CA ARG A 201 9.20 16.84 26.94
C ARG A 201 10.51 16.15 27.30
N ARG A 202 10.98 15.19 26.50
CA ARG A 202 12.25 14.49 26.70
C ARG A 202 13.46 15.39 26.45
N LEU A 203 13.38 16.25 25.45
CA LEU A 203 14.51 17.09 25.02
C LEU A 203 14.55 18.46 25.73
N GLY A 204 13.44 18.91 26.31
CA GLY A 204 13.30 20.26 26.83
C GLY A 204 13.11 21.30 25.71
N GLU A 205 13.13 22.58 26.07
CA GLU A 205 13.27 23.67 25.10
C GLU A 205 14.75 23.71 24.64
N LEU A 206 14.98 23.49 23.36
CA LEU A 206 16.31 23.44 22.79
C LEU A 206 16.85 24.86 22.59
N ASP A 207 17.63 25.36 23.52
CA ASP A 207 18.52 26.51 23.34
C ASP A 207 19.71 26.08 22.48
N ALA A 208 19.56 26.08 21.17
CA ALA A 208 20.66 25.74 20.27
C ALA A 208 21.01 26.90 19.32
N PRO A 209 22.30 27.09 18.96
CA PRO A 209 22.75 28.22 18.16
C PRO A 209 22.13 28.29 16.75
N PRO A 210 22.15 29.46 16.08
CA PRO A 210 21.52 29.67 14.77
C PRO A 210 22.02 28.66 13.73
N ALA A 211 21.10 28.07 13.02
CA ALA A 211 21.43 27.13 11.95
C ALA A 211 22.05 27.89 10.77
N GLU A 212 23.31 27.65 10.50
CA GLU A 212 23.85 27.82 9.16
C GLU A 212 23.07 26.90 8.21
N THR A 213 22.65 27.47 7.10
CA THR A 213 21.95 26.78 6.01
C THR A 213 22.67 25.49 5.66
N ALA A 214 22.06 24.35 6.01
CA ALA A 214 22.59 23.07 5.62
C ALA A 214 22.62 22.97 4.10
N VAL A 215 23.80 22.95 3.55
CA VAL A 215 24.02 22.40 2.21
C VAL A 215 23.59 20.95 2.27
N VAL A 216 22.50 20.63 1.59
CA VAL A 216 22.06 19.26 1.35
C VAL A 216 23.17 18.63 0.51
N GLY A 217 23.87 17.63 1.06
CA GLY A 217 24.93 16.91 0.37
C GLY A 217 24.38 16.21 -0.88
N ASP A 218 25.25 16.00 -1.86
CA ASP A 218 24.98 15.33 -3.14
C ASP A 218 24.47 13.88 -2.94
N GLY A 219 23.16 13.75 -2.69
CA GLY A 219 22.41 12.51 -2.76
C GLY A 219 21.38 12.60 -3.90
N PRO A 220 20.78 11.52 -4.38
CA PRO A 220 19.73 11.57 -5.38
C PRO A 220 18.56 12.38 -4.81
N GLY A 221 18.45 13.67 -5.24
CA GLY A 221 17.51 14.66 -4.69
C GLY A 221 18.16 16.02 -4.42
N THR A 222 19.31 16.35 -5.05
CA THR A 222 19.89 17.71 -4.96
C THR A 222 18.90 18.76 -5.44
N PRO A 223 18.64 19.83 -4.66
CA PRO A 223 17.70 20.88 -5.07
C PRO A 223 18.20 21.52 -6.36
N ARG A 224 17.50 21.32 -7.46
CA ARG A 224 17.69 22.12 -8.66
C ARG A 224 17.46 23.59 -8.30
N VAL A 225 18.39 24.44 -8.63
CA VAL A 225 18.26 25.90 -8.49
C VAL A 225 16.94 26.31 -9.14
N ALA A 226 16.04 26.92 -8.36
CA ALA A 226 14.72 27.35 -8.82
C ALA A 226 14.86 28.42 -9.90
N THR A 227 14.86 27.99 -11.16
CA THR A 227 14.65 28.89 -12.30
C THR A 227 13.14 29.17 -12.43
N ARG A 228 12.74 30.31 -13.00
CA ARG A 228 11.31 30.62 -13.26
C ARG A 228 10.60 29.50 -14.03
N ALA A 229 11.27 28.87 -14.96
CA ALA A 229 10.76 27.70 -15.70
C ALA A 229 10.52 26.48 -14.78
N GLY A 230 11.42 26.20 -13.84
CA GLY A 230 11.26 25.13 -12.86
C GLY A 230 10.07 25.35 -11.91
N THR A 231 9.81 26.59 -11.52
CA THR A 231 8.64 26.93 -10.66
C THR A 231 7.31 26.71 -11.41
N ALA A 232 7.22 27.13 -12.69
CA ALA A 232 6.02 26.91 -13.50
C ALA A 232 5.73 25.42 -13.70
N LEU A 233 6.75 24.62 -13.94
CA LEU A 233 6.64 23.17 -14.11
C LEU A 233 6.17 22.50 -12.80
N THR A 234 6.73 22.87 -11.66
CA THR A 234 6.31 22.36 -10.34
C THR A 234 4.85 22.71 -10.05
N VAL A 235 4.41 23.93 -10.36
CA VAL A 235 3.01 24.35 -10.20
C VAL A 235 2.09 23.54 -11.12
N PHE A 236 2.49 23.35 -12.38
CA PHE A 236 1.75 22.50 -13.32
C PHE A 236 1.60 21.08 -12.79
N ASN A 237 2.69 20.44 -12.36
CA ASN A 237 2.69 19.09 -11.83
C ASN A 237 1.80 18.96 -10.57
N LEU A 238 1.82 19.96 -9.69
CA LEU A 238 0.95 20.02 -8.54
C LEU A 238 -0.53 20.12 -8.93
N LEU A 239 -0.87 21.01 -9.87
CA LEU A 239 -2.23 21.18 -10.37
C LEU A 239 -2.72 19.91 -11.08
N LEU A 240 -1.88 19.28 -11.89
CA LEU A 240 -2.22 18.03 -12.57
C LEU A 240 -2.49 16.91 -11.54
N THR A 241 -1.64 16.79 -10.51
CA THR A 241 -1.83 15.80 -9.44
C THR A 241 -3.11 16.06 -8.64
N VAL A 242 -3.38 17.31 -8.27
CA VAL A 242 -4.62 17.67 -7.56
C VAL A 242 -5.84 17.40 -8.44
N THR A 243 -5.79 17.76 -9.71
CA THR A 243 -6.87 17.46 -10.67
C THR A 243 -7.09 15.96 -10.81
N LEU A 244 -6.03 15.17 -10.94
CA LEU A 244 -6.12 13.71 -10.97
C LEU A 244 -6.84 13.18 -9.73
N LEU A 245 -6.42 13.61 -8.53
CA LEU A 245 -7.04 13.17 -7.27
C LEU A 245 -8.52 13.58 -7.16
N ILE A 246 -8.87 14.78 -7.62
CA ILE A 246 -10.27 15.22 -7.66
C ILE A 246 -11.08 14.36 -8.63
N CYS A 247 -10.56 14.10 -9.84
CA CYS A 247 -11.23 13.24 -10.82
C CYS A 247 -11.40 11.80 -10.32
N LEU A 248 -10.45 11.30 -9.53
CA LEU A 248 -10.53 10.00 -8.87
C LEU A 248 -11.67 9.95 -7.85
N VAL A 249 -11.77 10.96 -6.99
CA VAL A 249 -12.81 11.03 -5.93
C VAL A 249 -14.20 11.23 -6.55
N LEU A 250 -14.28 11.99 -7.64
CA LEU A 250 -15.55 12.25 -8.36
C LEU A 250 -15.91 11.15 -9.35
N GLU A 251 -15.06 10.12 -9.50
CA GLU A 251 -15.28 8.99 -10.44
C GLU A 251 -15.63 9.44 -11.87
N VAL A 252 -14.97 10.50 -12.36
CA VAL A 252 -15.26 11.12 -13.67
C VAL A 252 -15.09 10.12 -14.82
N MET A 253 -14.16 9.16 -14.68
CA MET A 253 -13.93 8.06 -15.61
C MET A 253 -13.21 6.89 -14.90
N PRO A 254 -13.14 5.69 -15.52
CA PRO A 254 -12.46 4.54 -14.94
C PRO A 254 -11.00 4.86 -14.56
N LEU A 255 -10.59 4.44 -13.37
CA LEU A 255 -9.27 4.72 -12.79
C LEU A 255 -8.09 4.41 -13.72
N PRO A 256 -8.06 3.26 -14.45
CA PRO A 256 -6.97 2.97 -15.39
C PRO A 256 -6.81 4.05 -16.46
N VAL A 257 -7.92 4.56 -17.00
CA VAL A 257 -7.91 5.57 -18.06
C VAL A 257 -7.41 6.92 -17.53
N LEU A 258 -7.83 7.29 -16.31
CA LEU A 258 -7.34 8.51 -15.64
C LEU A 258 -5.82 8.50 -15.50
N PHE A 259 -5.23 7.39 -15.04
CA PHE A 259 -3.79 7.28 -14.89
C PHE A 259 -3.04 7.27 -16.21
N VAL A 260 -3.55 6.61 -17.25
CA VAL A 260 -2.98 6.65 -18.61
C VAL A 260 -2.90 8.09 -19.12
N LEU A 261 -4.01 8.82 -19.05
CA LEU A 261 -4.09 10.21 -19.54
C LEU A 261 -3.20 11.14 -18.70
N ALA A 262 -3.25 11.04 -17.38
CA ALA A 262 -2.42 11.85 -16.50
C ALA A 262 -0.92 11.62 -16.74
N PHE A 263 -0.51 10.36 -16.91
CA PHE A 263 0.88 10.02 -17.22
C PHE A 263 1.33 10.59 -18.56
N VAL A 264 0.51 10.42 -19.62
CA VAL A 264 0.86 10.94 -20.97
C VAL A 264 0.98 12.47 -20.94
N ILE A 265 0.06 13.17 -20.28
CA ILE A 265 0.12 14.63 -20.11
C ILE A 265 1.38 15.02 -19.32
N ALA A 266 1.66 14.35 -18.21
CA ALA A 266 2.85 14.60 -17.41
C ALA A 266 4.14 14.35 -18.18
N LEU A 267 4.20 13.26 -18.96
CA LEU A 267 5.36 12.88 -19.76
C LEU A 267 5.67 13.93 -20.83
N LEU A 268 4.65 14.36 -21.59
CA LEU A 268 4.79 15.37 -22.64
C LEU A 268 5.31 16.72 -22.11
N VAL A 269 4.84 17.13 -20.92
CA VAL A 269 5.18 18.43 -20.35
C VAL A 269 6.56 18.40 -19.67
N ASN A 270 6.88 17.31 -18.96
CA ASN A 270 8.15 17.20 -18.22
C ASN A 270 9.31 16.70 -19.10
N HIS A 271 9.02 15.90 -20.13
CA HIS A 271 10.00 15.28 -21.03
C HIS A 271 9.54 15.42 -22.49
N PRO A 272 9.72 16.60 -23.12
CA PRO A 272 9.24 16.85 -24.48
C PRO A 272 10.05 16.11 -25.55
N GLY A 273 11.26 15.66 -25.21
CA GLY A 273 12.17 14.94 -26.14
C GLY A 273 11.91 13.43 -26.15
N TRP A 274 11.97 12.82 -27.33
CA TRP A 274 11.82 11.36 -27.50
C TRP A 274 12.80 10.55 -26.63
N GLU A 275 14.07 10.94 -26.62
CA GLU A 275 15.12 10.25 -25.86
C GLU A 275 14.89 10.35 -24.35
N GLU A 276 14.40 11.49 -23.86
CA GLU A 276 14.06 11.71 -22.46
C GLU A 276 12.89 10.83 -22.01
N GLN A 277 11.86 10.71 -22.87
CA GLN A 277 10.71 9.83 -22.61
C GLN A 277 11.14 8.37 -22.52
N GLN A 278 11.99 7.92 -23.43
CA GLN A 278 12.50 6.57 -23.46
C GLN A 278 13.36 6.27 -22.22
N ALA A 279 14.25 7.17 -21.85
CA ALA A 279 15.09 7.05 -20.66
C ALA A 279 14.28 6.96 -19.36
N LEU A 280 13.16 7.71 -19.26
CA LEU A 280 12.25 7.62 -18.10
C LEU A 280 11.57 6.25 -18.04
N LEU A 281 11.07 5.74 -19.17
CA LEU A 281 10.44 4.43 -19.24
C LEU A 281 11.44 3.30 -18.90
N GLU A 282 12.66 3.37 -19.38
CA GLU A 282 13.73 2.42 -19.05
C GLU A 282 14.08 2.47 -17.56
N LYS A 283 14.19 3.67 -16.98
CA LYS A 283 14.51 3.88 -15.57
C LYS A 283 13.50 3.22 -14.64
N HIS A 284 12.21 3.37 -14.92
CA HIS A 284 11.12 2.92 -14.04
C HIS A 284 10.45 1.61 -14.50
N GLY A 285 10.77 1.11 -15.69
CA GLY A 285 10.17 -0.06 -16.31
C GLY A 285 10.26 -1.32 -15.45
N ASN A 286 11.38 -1.53 -14.75
CA ASN A 286 11.57 -2.68 -13.89
C ASN A 286 10.53 -2.73 -12.74
N SER A 287 10.22 -1.59 -12.12
CA SER A 287 9.20 -1.49 -11.06
C SER A 287 7.81 -1.83 -11.60
N VAL A 288 7.48 -1.33 -12.79
CA VAL A 288 6.22 -1.63 -13.48
C VAL A 288 6.09 -3.12 -13.76
N VAL A 289 7.13 -3.74 -14.35
CA VAL A 289 7.12 -5.18 -14.69
C VAL A 289 6.94 -6.03 -13.45
N LEU A 290 7.66 -5.73 -12.36
CA LEU A 290 7.56 -6.50 -11.11
C LEU A 290 6.14 -6.48 -10.52
N VAL A 291 5.48 -5.32 -10.50
CA VAL A 291 4.14 -5.22 -9.89
C VAL A 291 3.06 -5.78 -10.80
N THR A 292 3.10 -5.48 -12.10
CA THR A 292 2.08 -5.93 -13.04
C THR A 292 2.11 -7.45 -13.27
N THR A 293 3.29 -8.06 -13.35
CA THR A 293 3.42 -9.51 -13.49
C THR A 293 2.86 -10.26 -12.30
N MET A 294 2.99 -9.71 -11.07
CA MET A 294 2.37 -10.29 -9.88
C MET A 294 0.83 -10.25 -9.96
N ILE A 295 0.24 -9.14 -10.42
CA ILE A 295 -1.21 -9.01 -10.57
C ILE A 295 -1.74 -10.00 -11.62
N PHE A 296 -1.05 -10.14 -12.76
CA PHE A 296 -1.46 -11.10 -13.80
C PHE A 296 -1.29 -12.56 -13.33
N ALA A 297 -0.21 -12.90 -12.62
CA ALA A 297 -0.06 -14.23 -12.04
C ALA A 297 -1.18 -14.55 -11.02
N ALA A 298 -1.57 -13.56 -10.22
CA ALA A 298 -2.71 -13.67 -9.32
C ALA A 298 -4.04 -13.85 -10.06
N GLY A 299 -4.21 -13.20 -11.22
CA GLY A 299 -5.35 -13.42 -12.11
C GLY A 299 -5.44 -14.87 -12.58
N VAL A 300 -4.32 -15.46 -12.99
CA VAL A 300 -4.27 -16.90 -13.34
C VAL A 300 -4.66 -17.77 -12.14
N PHE A 301 -4.09 -17.51 -10.96
CA PHE A 301 -4.39 -18.23 -9.73
C PHE A 301 -5.87 -18.25 -9.40
N THR A 302 -6.46 -17.06 -9.30
CA THR A 302 -7.87 -16.90 -8.93
C THR A 302 -8.82 -17.35 -10.05
N GLY A 303 -8.42 -17.20 -11.32
CA GLY A 303 -9.15 -17.69 -12.47
C GLY A 303 -9.34 -19.21 -12.44
N ILE A 304 -8.25 -19.95 -12.20
CA ILE A 304 -8.28 -21.43 -12.12
C ILE A 304 -9.05 -21.89 -10.88
N LEU A 305 -8.78 -21.33 -9.69
CA LEU A 305 -9.46 -21.72 -8.46
C LEU A 305 -10.99 -21.47 -8.51
N THR A 306 -11.40 -20.37 -9.14
CA THR A 306 -12.83 -20.05 -9.32
C THR A 306 -13.45 -20.97 -10.39
N GLY A 307 -12.79 -21.09 -11.55
CA GLY A 307 -13.29 -21.87 -12.69
C GLY A 307 -13.45 -23.36 -12.37
N THR A 308 -12.60 -23.93 -11.51
CA THR A 308 -12.72 -25.30 -11.01
C THR A 308 -13.76 -25.45 -9.90
N GLY A 309 -14.32 -24.38 -9.34
CA GLY A 309 -15.22 -24.40 -8.19
C GLY A 309 -14.54 -24.73 -6.85
N MET A 310 -13.21 -24.73 -6.79
CA MET A 310 -12.48 -25.02 -5.56
C MET A 310 -12.78 -23.99 -4.46
N ILE A 311 -12.84 -22.69 -4.78
CA ILE A 311 -13.16 -21.63 -3.81
C ILE A 311 -14.54 -21.85 -3.20
N GLU A 312 -15.54 -22.14 -4.01
CA GLU A 312 -16.92 -22.39 -3.56
C GLU A 312 -16.99 -23.60 -2.62
N LYS A 313 -16.31 -24.69 -2.97
CA LYS A 313 -16.30 -25.90 -2.13
C LYS A 313 -15.51 -25.71 -0.83
N MET A 314 -14.45 -24.93 -0.83
CA MET A 314 -13.74 -24.55 0.40
C MET A 314 -14.62 -23.69 1.29
N ALA A 315 -15.31 -22.70 0.73
CA ALA A 315 -16.24 -21.84 1.44
C ALA A 315 -17.37 -22.65 2.11
N GLN A 316 -18.00 -23.58 1.38
CA GLN A 316 -19.01 -24.50 1.94
C GLN A 316 -18.46 -25.31 3.12
N ALA A 317 -17.24 -25.85 3.00
CA ALA A 317 -16.60 -26.57 4.08
C ALA A 317 -16.29 -25.69 5.31
N MET A 318 -15.97 -24.42 5.10
CA MET A 318 -15.73 -23.46 6.19
C MET A 318 -17.03 -23.09 6.92
N VAL A 319 -18.15 -22.97 6.21
CA VAL A 319 -19.46 -22.69 6.78
C VAL A 319 -19.89 -23.79 7.76
N GLU A 320 -19.56 -25.06 7.50
CA GLU A 320 -19.85 -26.17 8.42
C GLU A 320 -19.10 -26.04 9.76
N VAL A 321 -18.01 -25.31 9.81
CA VAL A 321 -17.15 -25.15 11.00
C VAL A 321 -17.42 -23.84 11.75
N ILE A 322 -17.81 -22.79 11.00
CA ILE A 322 -18.03 -21.46 11.56
C ILE A 322 -19.47 -21.39 12.11
N PRO A 323 -19.67 -21.03 13.41
CA PRO A 323 -21.01 -20.80 13.94
C PRO A 323 -21.75 -19.69 13.20
N ASP A 324 -23.03 -19.85 12.93
CA ASP A 324 -23.89 -18.86 12.25
C ASP A 324 -23.81 -17.47 12.90
N SER A 325 -23.67 -17.42 14.23
CA SER A 325 -23.51 -16.16 14.99
C SER A 325 -22.24 -15.38 14.64
N LEU A 326 -21.23 -16.01 14.08
CA LEU A 326 -19.98 -15.37 13.65
C LEU A 326 -19.96 -15.09 12.15
N GLY A 327 -20.79 -15.77 11.36
CA GLY A 327 -20.83 -15.65 9.90
C GLY A 327 -21.06 -14.21 9.45
N GLY A 328 -22.08 -13.55 9.98
CA GLY A 328 -22.40 -12.15 9.66
C GLY A 328 -21.35 -11.13 10.13
N HIS A 329 -20.46 -11.50 11.05
CA HIS A 329 -19.43 -10.62 11.61
C HIS A 329 -18.03 -10.90 11.03
N LEU A 330 -17.92 -11.75 10.01
CA LEU A 330 -16.65 -12.08 9.37
C LEU A 330 -15.88 -10.84 8.88
N PRO A 331 -16.50 -9.82 8.23
CA PRO A 331 -15.77 -8.62 7.84
C PRO A 331 -15.13 -7.89 9.01
N VAL A 332 -15.81 -7.79 10.15
CA VAL A 332 -15.25 -7.13 11.35
C VAL A 332 -14.07 -7.92 11.91
N LEU A 333 -14.18 -9.24 11.97
CA LEU A 333 -13.09 -10.12 12.40
C LEU A 333 -11.89 -10.01 11.47
N VAL A 334 -12.12 -9.98 10.16
CA VAL A 334 -11.07 -9.78 9.15
C VAL A 334 -10.41 -8.42 9.34
N ALA A 335 -11.17 -7.33 9.52
CA ALA A 335 -10.64 -5.99 9.72
C ALA A 335 -9.71 -5.92 10.95
N VAL A 336 -10.14 -6.44 12.08
CA VAL A 336 -9.37 -6.39 13.35
C VAL A 336 -8.13 -7.29 13.28
N THR A 337 -8.23 -8.47 12.65
CA THR A 337 -7.12 -9.43 12.59
C THR A 337 -6.14 -9.15 11.45
N SER A 338 -6.52 -8.39 10.43
CA SER A 338 -5.73 -8.13 9.23
C SER A 338 -4.35 -7.53 9.52
N MET A 339 -4.25 -6.56 10.44
CA MET A 339 -2.98 -5.96 10.82
C MET A 339 -2.08 -6.95 11.58
N PRO A 340 -2.50 -7.64 12.66
CA PRO A 340 -1.69 -8.67 13.31
C PRO A 340 -1.25 -9.80 12.37
N LEU A 341 -2.10 -10.24 11.45
CA LEU A 341 -1.78 -11.29 10.51
C LEU A 341 -0.70 -10.88 9.50
N SER A 342 -0.45 -9.60 9.28
CA SER A 342 0.68 -9.14 8.46
C SER A 342 2.05 -9.43 9.08
N LEU A 343 2.11 -9.77 10.37
CA LEU A 343 3.34 -10.24 11.02
C LEU A 343 3.63 -11.73 10.74
N VAL A 344 2.61 -12.49 10.32
CA VAL A 344 2.65 -13.93 10.11
C VAL A 344 2.67 -14.28 8.61
N PHE A 345 1.90 -13.54 7.82
CA PHE A 345 1.75 -13.79 6.39
C PHE A 345 2.38 -12.67 5.57
N THR A 346 3.01 -13.06 4.44
CA THR A 346 3.36 -12.09 3.41
C THR A 346 2.09 -11.52 2.80
N PRO A 347 2.12 -10.29 2.25
CA PRO A 347 0.95 -9.71 1.58
C PRO A 347 0.35 -10.63 0.52
N ASP A 348 1.18 -11.22 -0.33
CA ASP A 348 0.73 -12.09 -1.41
C ASP A 348 0.09 -13.39 -0.87
N ALA A 349 0.68 -13.96 0.19
CA ALA A 349 0.13 -15.14 0.84
C ALA A 349 -1.26 -14.88 1.45
N TYR A 350 -1.44 -13.71 2.05
CA TYR A 350 -2.72 -13.33 2.63
C TYR A 350 -3.77 -13.03 1.56
N TYR A 351 -3.46 -12.11 0.63
CA TYR A 351 -4.44 -11.65 -0.35
C TYR A 351 -4.81 -12.74 -1.37
N PHE A 352 -3.86 -13.53 -1.84
CA PHE A 352 -4.15 -14.55 -2.85
C PHE A 352 -4.44 -15.94 -2.26
N GLY A 353 -3.94 -16.22 -1.05
CA GLY A 353 -4.20 -17.51 -0.39
C GLY A 353 -5.42 -17.49 0.52
N ILE A 354 -5.51 -16.53 1.44
CA ILE A 354 -6.48 -16.53 2.53
C ILE A 354 -7.75 -15.77 2.17
N LEU A 355 -7.62 -14.58 1.62
CA LEU A 355 -8.73 -13.66 1.37
C LEU A 355 -9.84 -14.27 0.50
N PRO A 356 -9.57 -15.01 -0.61
CA PRO A 356 -10.63 -15.59 -1.42
C PRO A 356 -11.50 -16.62 -0.67
N VAL A 357 -10.89 -17.37 0.25
CA VAL A 357 -11.62 -18.32 1.09
C VAL A 357 -12.51 -17.61 2.10
N LEU A 358 -11.96 -16.57 2.76
CA LEU A 358 -12.75 -15.77 3.70
C LEU A 358 -13.91 -15.06 3.01
N ALA A 359 -13.68 -14.50 1.82
CA ALA A 359 -14.70 -13.82 1.04
C ALA A 359 -15.79 -14.79 0.56
N GLY A 360 -15.41 -15.97 0.02
CA GLY A 360 -16.36 -16.99 -0.37
C GLY A 360 -17.16 -17.57 0.80
N THR A 361 -16.53 -17.66 1.97
CA THR A 361 -17.22 -18.08 3.21
C THR A 361 -18.24 -17.00 3.64
N ALA A 362 -17.85 -15.73 3.64
CA ALA A 362 -18.73 -14.62 3.98
C ALA A 362 -19.91 -14.49 3.00
N ASP A 363 -19.66 -14.70 1.71
CA ASP A 363 -20.70 -14.76 0.67
C ASP A 363 -21.75 -15.85 0.96
N SER A 364 -21.32 -17.00 1.45
CA SER A 364 -22.21 -18.09 1.86
C SER A 364 -23.10 -17.73 3.06
N PHE A 365 -22.70 -16.74 3.87
CA PHE A 365 -23.51 -16.14 4.95
C PHE A 365 -24.29 -14.88 4.49
N GLY A 366 -24.24 -14.53 3.20
CA GLY A 366 -24.97 -13.39 2.61
C GLY A 366 -24.22 -12.06 2.72
N THR A 367 -22.92 -12.06 2.98
CA THR A 367 -22.05 -10.87 3.04
C THR A 367 -21.35 -10.68 1.70
N ASP A 368 -21.39 -9.46 1.14
CA ASP A 368 -20.70 -9.15 -0.13
C ASP A 368 -19.18 -9.38 -0.01
N PRO A 369 -18.56 -10.14 -0.93
CA PRO A 369 -17.11 -10.29 -1.00
C PRO A 369 -16.32 -8.98 -0.99
N ALA A 370 -16.89 -7.89 -1.53
CA ALA A 370 -16.28 -6.56 -1.49
C ALA A 370 -16.10 -6.03 -0.06
N GLU A 371 -17.01 -6.36 0.85
CA GLU A 371 -16.90 -5.96 2.27
C GLU A 371 -15.73 -6.67 2.97
N VAL A 372 -15.50 -7.92 2.62
CA VAL A 372 -14.33 -8.67 3.12
C VAL A 372 -13.02 -8.12 2.54
N ALA A 373 -13.03 -7.71 1.27
CA ALA A 373 -11.90 -7.00 0.66
C ALA A 373 -11.60 -5.69 1.39
N ARG A 374 -12.63 -4.87 1.64
CA ARG A 374 -12.54 -3.62 2.41
C ARG A 374 -11.96 -3.87 3.80
N ALA A 375 -12.47 -4.87 4.50
CA ALA A 375 -12.00 -5.27 5.82
C ALA A 375 -10.52 -5.64 5.84
N ALA A 376 -10.07 -6.45 4.88
CA ALA A 376 -8.67 -6.87 4.75
C ALA A 376 -7.72 -5.69 4.53
N VAL A 377 -8.11 -4.74 3.69
CA VAL A 377 -7.29 -3.57 3.34
C VAL A 377 -7.09 -2.62 4.52
N LEU A 378 -7.97 -2.60 5.53
CA LEU A 378 -7.82 -1.75 6.71
C LEU A 378 -6.57 -2.05 7.56
N GLY A 379 -5.99 -3.24 7.43
CA GLY A 379 -4.83 -3.62 8.25
C GLY A 379 -3.71 -4.32 7.49
N GLN A 380 -4.05 -5.33 6.68
CA GLN A 380 -3.06 -6.13 5.97
C GLN A 380 -2.36 -5.30 4.89
N MET A 381 -1.02 -5.27 4.92
CA MET A 381 -0.19 -4.46 4.03
C MET A 381 -0.52 -2.94 4.07
N THR A 382 -1.40 -2.49 4.92
CA THR A 382 -1.70 -1.07 5.21
C THR A 382 -0.94 -0.68 6.46
N THR A 383 -1.54 -0.76 7.61
CA THR A 383 -0.88 -0.42 8.88
C THR A 383 0.13 -1.47 9.34
N GLY A 384 0.01 -2.70 8.85
CA GLY A 384 0.87 -3.82 9.21
C GLY A 384 2.16 -3.93 8.40
N PHE A 385 2.21 -3.43 7.13
CA PHE A 385 3.39 -3.65 6.29
C PHE A 385 4.67 -3.02 6.84
N PRO A 386 4.66 -1.81 7.44
CA PRO A 386 5.90 -1.21 7.93
C PRO A 386 6.43 -1.83 9.22
N LEU A 387 5.70 -2.78 9.81
CA LEU A 387 6.08 -3.55 10.98
C LEU A 387 6.42 -5.00 10.64
N SER A 388 5.96 -5.48 9.48
CA SER A 388 6.09 -6.88 9.10
C SER A 388 7.56 -7.25 8.82
N PRO A 389 8.07 -8.34 9.42
CA PRO A 389 9.38 -8.87 9.07
C PRO A 389 9.38 -9.56 7.69
N LEU A 390 8.23 -9.64 7.04
CA LEU A 390 8.01 -10.35 5.78
C LEU A 390 7.95 -9.40 4.57
N THR A 391 8.11 -8.08 4.79
CA THR A 391 8.13 -7.07 3.73
C THR A 391 9.51 -6.43 3.59
N ALA A 392 10.03 -6.37 2.36
CA ALA A 392 11.34 -5.78 2.08
C ALA A 392 11.40 -4.28 2.46
N ALA A 393 10.31 -3.54 2.27
CA ALA A 393 10.23 -2.12 2.59
C ALA A 393 10.48 -1.84 4.08
N THR A 394 10.06 -2.73 4.99
CA THR A 394 10.37 -2.61 6.42
C THR A 394 11.87 -2.55 6.67
N PHE A 395 12.66 -3.38 5.99
CA PHE A 395 14.12 -3.39 6.15
C PHE A 395 14.79 -2.17 5.54
N ILE A 396 14.21 -1.57 4.49
CA ILE A 396 14.65 -0.28 3.95
C ILE A 396 14.45 0.82 5.00
N LEU A 397 13.25 0.90 5.60
CA LEU A 397 12.93 1.83 6.69
C LEU A 397 13.93 1.71 7.85
N LEU A 398 14.17 0.48 8.31
CA LEU A 398 15.04 0.19 9.44
C LEU A 398 16.52 0.47 9.13
N GLY A 399 16.99 0.04 7.96
CA GLY A 399 18.37 0.27 7.52
C GLY A 399 18.70 1.74 7.40
N MET A 400 17.82 2.54 6.79
CA MET A 400 18.02 3.98 6.63
C MET A 400 17.93 4.76 7.96
N SER A 401 17.03 4.37 8.85
CA SER A 401 16.88 5.02 10.15
C SER A 401 17.89 4.55 11.18
N GLY A 402 18.55 3.40 10.95
CA GLY A 402 19.47 2.77 11.91
C GLY A 402 18.78 2.24 13.16
N VAL A 403 17.55 1.73 13.02
CA VAL A 403 16.70 1.21 14.11
C VAL A 403 16.57 -0.31 13.99
N GLN A 404 16.54 -1.03 15.11
CA GLN A 404 16.33 -2.47 15.12
C GLN A 404 14.85 -2.84 15.00
N LEU A 405 14.55 -3.94 14.30
CA LEU A 405 13.17 -4.39 14.04
C LEU A 405 12.37 -4.55 15.34
N GLY A 406 12.91 -5.23 16.34
CA GLY A 406 12.17 -5.50 17.57
C GLY A 406 11.85 -4.24 18.39
N GLU A 407 12.74 -3.24 18.38
CA GLU A 407 12.49 -1.94 19.00
C GLU A 407 11.42 -1.17 18.26
N HIS A 408 11.50 -1.15 16.92
CA HIS A 408 10.53 -0.52 16.06
C HIS A 408 9.13 -1.12 16.27
N GLN A 409 9.00 -2.45 16.22
CA GLN A 409 7.74 -3.13 16.43
C GLN A 409 7.14 -2.81 17.80
N ARG A 410 7.90 -2.90 18.89
CA ARG A 410 7.43 -2.57 20.26
C ARG A 410 6.97 -1.13 20.40
N PHE A 411 7.66 -0.21 19.74
CA PHE A 411 7.33 1.22 19.79
C PHE A 411 6.05 1.54 19.05
N ILE A 412 5.90 1.02 17.79
CA ILE A 412 4.88 1.50 16.89
C ILE A 412 3.62 0.63 16.86
N PHE A 413 3.69 -0.65 17.31
CA PHE A 413 2.60 -1.62 17.20
C PHE A 413 1.26 -1.06 17.69
N ARG A 414 1.22 -0.49 18.90
CA ARG A 414 -0.02 0.08 19.47
C ARG A 414 -0.62 1.21 18.65
N TRP A 415 0.22 2.02 18.00
CA TRP A 415 -0.22 3.12 17.16
C TRP A 415 -0.75 2.61 15.83
N ALA A 416 -0.04 1.67 15.21
CA ALA A 416 -0.46 1.04 13.96
C ALA A 416 -1.75 0.23 14.14
N PHE A 417 -1.84 -0.57 15.19
CA PHE A 417 -3.07 -1.29 15.52
C PHE A 417 -4.22 -0.34 15.87
N GLY A 418 -3.92 0.74 16.61
CA GLY A 418 -4.87 1.83 16.86
C GLY A 418 -5.38 2.48 15.57
N THR A 419 -4.52 2.65 14.55
CA THR A 419 -4.95 3.14 13.23
C THR A 419 -5.95 2.18 12.58
N THR A 420 -5.66 0.88 12.60
CA THR A 420 -6.60 -0.15 12.08
C THR A 420 -7.94 -0.09 12.80
N LEU A 421 -7.94 -0.02 14.13
CA LEU A 421 -9.18 0.02 14.91
C LEU A 421 -10.00 1.30 14.64
N VAL A 422 -9.35 2.46 14.53
CA VAL A 422 -10.01 3.73 14.19
C VAL A 422 -10.61 3.67 12.78
N MET A 423 -9.86 3.15 11.81
CA MET A 423 -10.36 2.98 10.44
C MET A 423 -11.52 1.97 10.38
N THR A 424 -11.41 0.86 11.13
CA THR A 424 -12.50 -0.14 11.23
C THR A 424 -13.75 0.49 11.83
N ALA A 425 -13.62 1.24 12.94
CA ALA A 425 -14.74 1.94 13.55
C ALA A 425 -15.39 2.95 12.59
N ALA A 426 -14.57 3.71 11.85
CA ALA A 426 -15.08 4.64 10.84
C ALA A 426 -15.81 3.90 9.70
N ALA A 427 -15.27 2.78 9.23
CA ALA A 427 -15.89 1.96 8.18
C ALA A 427 -17.24 1.37 8.62
N LEU A 428 -17.37 0.94 9.88
CA LEU A 428 -18.64 0.50 10.47
C LEU A 428 -19.64 1.64 10.57
N LEU A 429 -19.21 2.81 11.05
CA LEU A 429 -20.08 3.97 11.23
C LEU A 429 -20.60 4.54 9.89
N THR A 430 -19.85 4.37 8.82
CA THR A 430 -20.24 4.84 7.48
C THR A 430 -20.94 3.79 6.64
N GLY A 431 -21.12 2.56 7.16
CA GLY A 431 -21.76 1.46 6.44
C GLY A 431 -20.86 0.84 5.35
N ALA A 432 -19.57 1.14 5.33
CA ALA A 432 -18.61 0.50 4.42
C ALA A 432 -18.33 -0.96 4.80
N LEU A 433 -18.56 -1.30 6.07
CA LEU A 433 -18.58 -2.66 6.60
C LEU A 433 -19.92 -2.90 7.33
N PRO A 434 -20.49 -4.12 7.24
CA PRO A 434 -21.65 -4.51 8.02
C PRO A 434 -21.26 -4.73 9.51
N LEU A 435 -22.25 -4.59 10.39
CA LEU A 435 -22.10 -4.93 11.80
C LEU A 435 -22.36 -6.42 12.06
#